data_6ad6e5d9cc094251725e10ce0d2f02ee
#
_entry.id   6ad6e5d9cc094251725e10ce0d2f02ee
#
_cell.length_a   1.000
_cell.length_b   1.000
_cell.length_c   1.000
_cell.angle_alpha   90.00
_cell.angle_beta   90.00
_cell.angle_gamma   90.00
#
_symmetry.space_group_name_H-M   'P 1'
#
loop_
_entity.id
_entity.type
_entity.pdbx_description
1 polymer ?
#
loop_
_entity_poly.entity_id
_entity_poly.type
_entity_poly.pdbx_seq_one_letter_code
_entity_poly.pdbx_strand_id
1 'polypeptide(L)'
;MSIPIKYMVSSVFEYQNAGGMKDNLKIEINYMIRCHILPVTKRKVNLPWLSEDLSVLSVAPMEIFASKIVALINRTAPRDLYDIHNLLEFGFFDESEQNMLRKCVVFYSCIGSEKVHNKFAFESLDKMPQNKIKTDLLPVLNFGAYFDLKPAREKVINYLQNLLNLNPQEQEFINQFGKGHFMPELLFDGDILENVKEHPMAKWKCDKTRKNRSEQEC
;
A
#
# COMPACT_ATOMS: atom_id res chain seq x y z
N MET A 1 11.77 -3.18 -31.60
CA MET A 1 10.33 -2.90 -31.36
C MET A 1 10.07 -3.22 -29.89
N SER A 2 10.03 -2.20 -29.00
CA SER A 2 9.79 -2.42 -27.57
C SER A 2 8.28 -2.58 -27.36
N ILE A 3 7.86 -3.76 -26.91
CA ILE A 3 6.47 -3.98 -26.49
C ILE A 3 6.24 -3.08 -25.28
N PRO A 4 5.23 -2.18 -25.27
CA PRO A 4 4.93 -1.38 -24.11
C PRO A 4 4.54 -2.32 -22.96
N ILE A 5 5.26 -2.25 -21.86
CA ILE A 5 4.95 -3.02 -20.64
C ILE A 5 3.64 -2.44 -20.11
N LYS A 6 2.53 -3.16 -20.28
CA LYS A 6 1.28 -2.85 -19.60
C LYS A 6 1.47 -3.14 -18.11
N TYR A 7 1.46 -2.11 -17.30
CA TYR A 7 1.55 -2.25 -15.84
C TYR A 7 0.24 -2.73 -15.20
N MET A 8 -0.87 -2.58 -15.89
CA MET A 8 -2.21 -2.94 -15.42
C MET A 8 -3.09 -3.34 -16.59
N VAL A 9 -3.92 -4.36 -16.40
CA VAL A 9 -5.04 -4.73 -17.27
C VAL A 9 -6.33 -4.47 -16.52
N SER A 10 -7.27 -3.81 -17.18
CA SER A 10 -8.60 -3.53 -16.65
C SER A 10 -9.65 -4.08 -17.59
N SER A 11 -10.61 -4.83 -17.05
CA SER A 11 -11.77 -5.34 -17.77
C SER A 11 -13.04 -4.93 -17.04
N VAL A 12 -14.06 -4.52 -17.80
CA VAL A 12 -15.37 -4.14 -17.27
C VAL A 12 -16.40 -5.14 -17.78
N PHE A 13 -17.15 -5.73 -16.87
CA PHE A 13 -18.22 -6.69 -17.16
C PHE A 13 -19.56 -6.07 -16.77
N GLU A 14 -20.47 -5.97 -17.74
CA GLU A 14 -21.86 -5.58 -17.47
C GLU A 14 -22.62 -6.78 -16.90
N TYR A 15 -23.40 -6.58 -15.85
CA TYR A 15 -24.25 -7.61 -15.25
C TYR A 15 -25.58 -7.00 -14.78
N GLN A 16 -26.57 -7.86 -14.48
CA GLN A 16 -27.78 -7.44 -13.78
C GLN A 16 -27.61 -7.62 -12.26
N ASN A 17 -27.79 -6.56 -11.50
CA ASN A 17 -27.76 -6.65 -10.04
C ASN A 17 -29.05 -7.28 -9.48
N ALA A 18 -29.10 -7.52 -8.17
CA ALA A 18 -30.25 -8.13 -7.49
C ALA A 18 -31.58 -7.34 -7.64
N GLY A 19 -31.51 -6.05 -7.97
CA GLY A 19 -32.67 -5.20 -8.28
C GLY A 19 -33.08 -5.21 -9.75
N GLY A 20 -32.46 -6.06 -10.61
CA GLY A 20 -32.74 -6.14 -12.03
C GLY A 20 -32.18 -4.99 -12.87
N MET A 21 -31.38 -4.11 -12.30
CA MET A 21 -30.75 -2.99 -13.00
C MET A 21 -29.40 -3.41 -13.59
N LYS A 22 -29.04 -2.82 -14.74
CA LYS A 22 -27.70 -2.97 -15.30
C LYS A 22 -26.67 -2.30 -14.38
N ASP A 23 -25.59 -3.01 -14.13
CA ASP A 23 -24.47 -2.54 -13.33
C ASP A 23 -23.15 -3.06 -13.91
N ASN A 24 -22.00 -2.55 -13.44
CA ASN A 24 -20.70 -2.88 -14.00
C ASN A 24 -19.76 -3.40 -12.92
N LEU A 25 -19.14 -4.55 -13.18
CA LEU A 25 -18.04 -5.09 -12.39
C LEU A 25 -16.72 -4.80 -13.10
N LYS A 26 -15.84 -4.03 -12.45
CA LYS A 26 -14.50 -3.75 -12.93
C LYS A 26 -13.50 -4.69 -12.27
N ILE A 27 -12.76 -5.43 -13.07
CA ILE A 27 -11.64 -6.28 -12.63
C ILE A 27 -10.33 -5.63 -13.09
N GLU A 28 -9.44 -5.36 -12.16
CA GLU A 28 -8.11 -4.78 -12.43
C GLU A 28 -7.02 -5.75 -11.95
N ILE A 29 -6.09 -6.05 -12.85
CA ILE A 29 -4.91 -6.86 -12.55
C ILE A 29 -3.69 -5.97 -12.66
N ASN A 30 -3.01 -5.75 -11.54
CA ASN A 30 -1.80 -4.94 -11.48
C ASN A 30 -0.56 -5.85 -11.50
N TYR A 31 0.34 -5.59 -12.44
CA TYR A 31 1.58 -6.35 -12.63
C TYR A 31 2.82 -5.63 -12.07
N MET A 32 2.65 -4.51 -11.38
CA MET A 32 3.80 -3.72 -10.89
C MET A 32 4.48 -4.38 -9.70
N ILE A 33 3.69 -4.90 -8.75
CA ILE A 33 4.23 -5.61 -7.60
C ILE A 33 4.14 -7.11 -7.90
N ARG A 34 5.23 -7.70 -8.37
CA ARG A 34 5.26 -9.10 -8.83
C ARG A 34 5.64 -10.10 -7.75
N CYS A 35 6.08 -9.62 -6.60
CA CYS A 35 6.48 -10.41 -5.45
C CYS A 35 5.90 -9.80 -4.19
N HIS A 36 5.77 -10.61 -3.16
CA HIS A 36 5.38 -10.21 -1.83
C HIS A 36 6.59 -10.30 -0.88
N ILE A 37 6.59 -9.47 0.18
CA ILE A 37 7.60 -9.53 1.24
C ILE A 37 7.37 -10.78 2.09
N LEU A 38 6.12 -10.95 2.51
CA LEU A 38 5.70 -12.04 3.38
C LEU A 38 5.06 -13.19 2.58
N PRO A 39 5.07 -14.41 3.12
CA PRO A 39 4.38 -15.53 2.48
C PRO A 39 2.88 -15.26 2.30
N VAL A 40 2.34 -15.64 1.15
CA VAL A 40 0.89 -15.62 0.93
C VAL A 40 0.19 -16.62 1.85
N THR A 41 -0.99 -16.28 2.32
CA THR A 41 -1.77 -17.12 3.23
C THR A 41 -3.05 -17.59 2.58
N LYS A 42 -3.46 -18.84 2.88
CA LYS A 42 -4.76 -19.35 2.48
C LYS A 42 -5.82 -18.82 3.43
N ARG A 43 -6.81 -18.10 2.92
CA ARG A 43 -7.91 -17.51 3.69
C ARG A 43 -9.25 -18.09 3.26
N LYS A 44 -10.06 -18.47 4.24
CA LYS A 44 -11.44 -18.86 4.00
C LYS A 44 -12.26 -17.64 3.57
N VAL A 45 -13.06 -17.81 2.53
CA VAL A 45 -14.03 -16.79 2.09
C VAL A 45 -15.24 -16.88 3.01
N ASN A 46 -15.51 -15.84 3.77
CA ASN A 46 -16.63 -15.78 4.70
C ASN A 46 -17.73 -14.87 4.11
N LEU A 47 -18.58 -15.46 3.28
CA LEU A 47 -19.75 -14.80 2.69
C LEU A 47 -21.02 -15.48 3.20
N PRO A 48 -21.99 -14.74 3.76
CA PRO A 48 -23.19 -15.34 4.36
C PRO A 48 -24.02 -16.21 3.41
N TRP A 49 -23.95 -15.93 2.11
CA TRP A 49 -24.70 -16.66 1.08
C TRP A 49 -23.91 -17.78 0.41
N LEU A 50 -22.61 -17.96 0.77
CA LEU A 50 -21.78 -19.01 0.21
C LEU A 50 -21.87 -20.24 1.10
N SER A 51 -22.48 -21.31 0.57
CA SER A 51 -22.63 -22.60 1.27
C SER A 51 -21.38 -23.47 1.17
N GLU A 52 -20.47 -23.17 0.24
CA GLU A 52 -19.26 -23.95 0.00
C GLU A 52 -18.07 -23.42 0.81
N ASP A 53 -17.20 -24.32 1.22
CA ASP A 53 -15.94 -24.03 1.92
C ASP A 53 -14.88 -23.55 0.89
N LEU A 54 -15.02 -22.32 0.43
CA LEU A 54 -14.09 -21.69 -0.50
C LEU A 54 -12.93 -21.04 0.26
N SER A 55 -11.72 -21.29 -0.21
CA SER A 55 -10.52 -20.61 0.28
C SER A 55 -9.73 -20.04 -0.88
N VAL A 56 -9.15 -18.86 -0.67
CA VAL A 56 -8.32 -18.16 -1.65
C VAL A 56 -6.94 -17.89 -1.09
N LEU A 57 -5.94 -17.79 -1.97
CA LEU A 57 -4.63 -17.26 -1.61
C LEU A 57 -4.75 -15.75 -1.46
N SER A 58 -4.31 -15.23 -0.33
CA SER A 58 -4.36 -13.82 0.00
C SER A 58 -2.99 -13.31 0.38
N VAL A 59 -2.71 -12.08 0.04
CA VAL A 59 -1.57 -11.32 0.56
C VAL A 59 -1.68 -11.23 2.08
N ALA A 60 -0.54 -11.24 2.77
CA ALA A 60 -0.51 -11.07 4.22
C ALA A 60 -1.18 -9.75 4.63
N PRO A 61 -2.03 -9.72 5.68
CA PRO A 61 -2.70 -8.49 6.12
C PRO A 61 -1.74 -7.32 6.33
N MET A 62 -0.57 -7.59 6.89
CA MET A 62 0.48 -6.60 7.14
C MET A 62 0.93 -5.89 5.85
N GLU A 63 1.09 -6.62 4.74
CA GLU A 63 1.45 -6.01 3.44
C GLU A 63 0.29 -5.20 2.86
N ILE A 64 -0.96 -5.67 3.03
CA ILE A 64 -2.14 -4.92 2.62
C ILE A 64 -2.16 -3.56 3.33
N PHE A 65 -1.94 -3.54 4.64
CA PHE A 65 -1.95 -2.30 5.41
C PHE A 65 -0.74 -1.42 5.11
N ALA A 66 0.44 -2.00 4.95
CA ALA A 66 1.62 -1.25 4.52
C ALA A 66 1.37 -0.54 3.18
N SER A 67 0.78 -1.23 2.21
CA SER A 67 0.44 -0.63 0.92
C SER A 67 -0.64 0.46 1.02
N LYS A 68 -1.63 0.32 1.93
CA LYS A 68 -2.64 1.35 2.21
C LYS A 68 -2.04 2.59 2.89
N ILE A 69 -1.09 2.40 3.82
CA ILE A 69 -0.34 3.51 4.42
C ILE A 69 0.44 4.28 3.34
N VAL A 70 1.15 3.56 2.47
CA VAL A 70 1.88 4.19 1.35
C VAL A 70 0.92 4.90 0.40
N ALA A 71 -0.24 4.32 0.10
CA ALA A 71 -1.26 4.96 -0.72
C ALA A 71 -1.79 6.25 -0.08
N LEU A 72 -2.07 6.24 1.23
CA LEU A 72 -2.51 7.43 1.97
C LEU A 72 -1.47 8.55 1.89
N ILE A 73 -0.19 8.23 2.10
CA ILE A 73 0.91 9.20 2.05
C ILE A 73 1.04 9.80 0.63
N ASN A 74 0.93 8.97 -0.41
CA ASN A 74 1.16 9.40 -1.78
C ASN A 74 -0.01 10.20 -2.40
N ARG A 75 -1.26 9.84 -2.10
CA ARG A 75 -2.44 10.43 -2.78
C ARG A 75 -3.42 11.16 -1.87
N THR A 76 -3.26 11.04 -0.56
CA THR A 76 -4.08 11.76 0.44
C THR A 76 -5.59 11.60 0.18
N ALA A 77 -6.05 10.35 -0.04
CA ALA A 77 -7.45 10.07 -0.34
C ALA A 77 -8.25 9.76 0.94
N PRO A 78 -9.50 10.26 1.08
CA PRO A 78 -10.33 9.99 2.25
C PRO A 78 -10.58 8.50 2.55
N ARG A 79 -10.67 7.68 1.51
CA ARG A 79 -10.85 6.22 1.67
C ARG A 79 -9.65 5.57 2.34
N ASP A 80 -8.43 5.98 1.95
CA ASP A 80 -7.21 5.44 2.56
C ASP A 80 -7.09 5.87 4.03
N LEU A 81 -7.49 7.12 4.35
CA LEU A 81 -7.55 7.58 5.73
C LEU A 81 -8.56 6.77 6.55
N TYR A 82 -9.74 6.50 6.00
CA TYR A 82 -10.77 5.66 6.63
C TYR A 82 -10.26 4.24 6.89
N ASP A 83 -9.59 3.64 5.92
CA ASP A 83 -9.03 2.30 6.05
C ASP A 83 -7.99 2.22 7.18
N ILE A 84 -7.07 3.20 7.26
CA ILE A 84 -6.05 3.24 8.32
C ILE A 84 -6.69 3.56 9.69
N HIS A 85 -7.67 4.46 9.73
CA HIS A 85 -8.42 4.73 10.96
C HIS A 85 -9.07 3.47 11.51
N ASN A 86 -9.76 2.70 10.65
CA ASN A 86 -10.40 1.44 11.06
C ASN A 86 -9.37 0.40 11.52
N LEU A 87 -8.21 0.31 10.85
CA LEU A 87 -7.12 -0.53 11.30
C LEU A 87 -6.76 -0.25 12.78
N LEU A 88 -6.66 1.04 13.13
CA LEU A 88 -6.32 1.46 14.49
C LEU A 88 -7.46 1.16 15.48
N GLU A 89 -8.74 1.33 15.06
CA GLU A 89 -9.89 1.01 15.92
C GLU A 89 -9.97 -0.49 16.22
N PHE A 90 -9.66 -1.34 15.24
CA PHE A 90 -9.72 -2.80 15.42
C PHE A 90 -8.47 -3.40 16.08
N GLY A 91 -7.39 -2.64 16.25
CA GLY A 91 -6.17 -3.11 16.91
C GLY A 91 -5.54 -4.33 16.24
N PHE A 92 -5.42 -4.31 14.90
CA PHE A 92 -4.97 -5.47 14.11
C PHE A 92 -3.52 -5.90 14.36
N PHE A 93 -2.67 -4.99 14.82
CA PHE A 93 -1.24 -5.26 15.02
C PHE A 93 -0.82 -4.83 16.43
N ASP A 94 -0.16 -5.72 17.13
CA ASP A 94 0.44 -5.44 18.42
C ASP A 94 1.80 -4.72 18.27
N GLU A 95 2.41 -4.37 19.41
CA GLU A 95 3.69 -3.65 19.41
C GLU A 95 4.82 -4.45 18.76
N SER A 96 4.80 -5.78 18.87
CA SER A 96 5.83 -6.63 18.27
C SER A 96 5.77 -6.65 16.75
N GLU A 97 4.57 -6.52 16.19
CA GLU A 97 4.29 -6.49 14.75
C GLU A 97 4.55 -5.12 14.13
N GLN A 98 4.53 -4.03 14.92
CA GLN A 98 4.74 -2.66 14.43
C GLN A 98 6.09 -2.49 13.73
N ASN A 99 7.13 -3.15 14.20
CA ASN A 99 8.45 -3.10 13.58
C ASN A 99 8.42 -3.68 12.15
N MET A 100 7.79 -4.83 11.96
CA MET A 100 7.66 -5.44 10.64
C MET A 100 6.75 -4.61 9.72
N LEU A 101 5.64 -4.09 10.26
CA LEU A 101 4.76 -3.18 9.50
C LEU A 101 5.53 -1.96 8.99
N ARG A 102 6.36 -1.33 9.84
CA ARG A 102 7.20 -0.19 9.45
C ARG A 102 8.17 -0.56 8.33
N LYS A 103 8.87 -1.70 8.45
CA LYS A 103 9.77 -2.19 7.39
C LYS A 103 9.05 -2.42 6.06
N CYS A 104 7.84 -2.99 6.09
CA CYS A 104 6.99 -3.16 4.91
C CYS A 104 6.59 -1.80 4.31
N VAL A 105 6.22 -0.81 5.14
CA VAL A 105 5.89 0.55 4.67
C VAL A 105 7.10 1.19 4.01
N VAL A 106 8.28 1.12 4.63
CA VAL A 106 9.54 1.65 4.07
C VAL A 106 9.83 1.01 2.71
N PHE A 107 9.78 -0.30 2.63
CA PHE A 107 10.01 -1.03 1.38
C PHE A 107 9.02 -0.62 0.29
N TYR A 108 7.70 -0.67 0.59
CA TYR A 108 6.66 -0.32 -0.38
C TYR A 108 6.68 1.16 -0.77
N SER A 109 7.11 2.07 0.11
CA SER A 109 7.29 3.48 -0.25
C SER A 109 8.40 3.66 -1.27
N CYS A 110 9.49 2.91 -1.14
CA CYS A 110 10.60 2.95 -2.09
C CYS A 110 10.21 2.41 -3.46
N ILE A 111 9.48 1.29 -3.54
CA ILE A 111 9.11 0.68 -4.83
C ILE A 111 7.84 1.29 -5.45
N GLY A 112 6.91 1.78 -4.64
CA GLY A 112 5.60 2.28 -5.09
C GLY A 112 5.55 3.77 -5.42
N SER A 113 6.45 4.59 -4.88
CA SER A 113 6.46 6.04 -5.13
C SER A 113 7.25 6.39 -6.40
N GLU A 114 6.84 7.42 -7.12
CA GLU A 114 7.56 7.89 -8.31
C GLU A 114 8.97 8.37 -7.95
N LYS A 115 9.08 9.11 -6.84
CA LYS A 115 10.35 9.53 -6.25
C LYS A 115 10.49 8.94 -4.85
N VAL A 116 11.68 8.49 -4.51
CA VAL A 116 11.99 8.03 -3.15
C VAL A 116 12.13 9.25 -2.24
N HIS A 117 11.31 9.31 -1.21
CA HIS A 117 11.32 10.39 -0.22
C HIS A 117 12.17 9.99 0.97
N ASN A 118 13.12 10.83 1.35
CA ASN A 118 14.01 10.58 2.50
C ASN A 118 13.30 10.77 3.85
N LYS A 119 12.12 11.39 3.86
CA LYS A 119 11.29 11.61 5.05
C LYS A 119 9.82 11.48 4.68
N PHE A 120 9.05 10.94 5.59
CA PHE A 120 7.59 10.91 5.49
C PHE A 120 7.02 12.25 5.97
N ALA A 121 6.19 12.86 5.13
CA ALA A 121 5.56 14.15 5.40
C ALA A 121 4.03 13.97 5.46
N PHE A 122 3.39 14.54 6.46
CA PHE A 122 1.96 14.37 6.73
C PHE A 122 1.16 15.66 6.57
N GLU A 123 1.79 16.78 6.18
CA GLU A 123 1.15 18.09 6.02
C GLU A 123 0.04 18.09 4.97
N SER A 124 0.11 17.19 4.00
CA SER A 124 -0.95 17.00 3.00
C SER A 124 -2.23 16.43 3.61
N LEU A 125 -2.11 15.59 4.64
CA LEU A 125 -3.25 15.03 5.37
C LEU A 125 -3.98 16.12 6.16
N ASP A 126 -3.25 17.08 6.74
CA ASP A 126 -3.84 18.22 7.46
C ASP A 126 -4.69 19.10 6.53
N LYS A 127 -4.30 19.19 5.28
CA LYS A 127 -4.98 19.99 4.25
C LYS A 127 -6.12 19.25 3.54
N MET A 128 -6.42 18.01 3.91
CA MET A 128 -7.51 17.24 3.29
C MET A 128 -8.86 17.96 3.47
N PRO A 129 -9.53 18.37 2.37
CA PRO A 129 -10.73 19.16 2.49
C PRO A 129 -11.95 18.30 2.87
N GLN A 130 -12.80 18.84 3.74
CA GLN A 130 -14.00 18.17 4.26
C GLN A 130 -14.98 17.73 3.16
N ASN A 131 -15.07 18.47 2.06
CA ASN A 131 -15.97 18.13 0.96
C ASN A 131 -15.61 16.82 0.27
N LYS A 132 -14.31 16.44 0.22
CA LYS A 132 -13.88 15.15 -0.34
C LYS A 132 -14.46 13.95 0.42
N ILE A 133 -14.79 14.08 1.71
CA ILE A 133 -15.50 13.03 2.45
C ILE A 133 -16.83 12.74 1.79
N LYS A 134 -17.61 13.80 1.46
CA LYS A 134 -18.93 13.64 0.86
C LYS A 134 -18.91 13.04 -0.54
N THR A 135 -17.89 13.37 -1.32
CA THR A 135 -17.79 12.89 -2.72
C THR A 135 -17.11 11.55 -2.85
N ASP A 136 -16.07 11.29 -2.06
CA ASP A 136 -15.15 10.18 -2.29
C ASP A 136 -15.30 9.04 -1.27
N LEU A 137 -15.81 9.35 -0.04
CA LEU A 137 -15.92 8.34 1.02
C LEU A 137 -17.38 7.95 1.30
N LEU A 138 -18.26 8.90 1.61
CA LEU A 138 -19.64 8.58 2.02
C LEU A 138 -20.40 7.69 1.02
N PRO A 139 -20.26 7.86 -0.32
CA PRO A 139 -20.98 7.01 -1.28
C PRO A 139 -20.60 5.52 -1.23
N VAL A 140 -19.46 5.17 -0.62
CA VAL A 140 -18.98 3.78 -0.51
C VAL A 140 -19.13 3.19 0.89
N LEU A 141 -19.62 3.98 1.84
CA LEU A 141 -19.94 3.50 3.18
C LEU A 141 -21.38 2.96 3.25
N ASN A 142 -21.64 2.15 4.26
CA ASN A 142 -22.99 1.70 4.56
C ASN A 142 -23.92 2.89 4.82
N PHE A 143 -25.19 2.75 4.41
CA PHE A 143 -26.21 3.78 4.65
C PHE A 143 -26.29 4.15 6.15
N GLY A 144 -26.23 5.45 6.45
CA GLY A 144 -26.22 5.97 7.81
C GLY A 144 -24.88 5.92 8.53
N ALA A 145 -23.79 5.43 7.89
CA ALA A 145 -22.47 5.47 8.48
C ALA A 145 -22.00 6.94 8.64
N TYR A 146 -21.47 7.21 9.82
CA TYR A 146 -20.87 8.50 10.15
C TYR A 146 -19.34 8.38 10.23
N PHE A 147 -18.64 9.36 9.68
CA PHE A 147 -17.18 9.45 9.79
C PHE A 147 -16.78 10.89 10.07
N ASP A 148 -16.18 11.10 11.25
CA ASP A 148 -15.63 12.41 11.62
C ASP A 148 -14.18 12.51 11.17
N LEU A 149 -13.95 13.33 10.15
CA LEU A 149 -12.63 13.50 9.53
C LEU A 149 -11.59 14.02 10.52
N LYS A 150 -11.94 15.00 11.37
CA LYS A 150 -10.98 15.71 12.19
C LYS A 150 -10.30 14.80 13.22
N PRO A 151 -11.05 14.13 14.14
CA PRO A 151 -10.42 13.22 15.10
C PRO A 151 -9.77 12.00 14.44
N ALA A 152 -10.37 11.46 13.38
CA ALA A 152 -9.79 10.34 12.64
C ALA A 152 -8.42 10.70 12.03
N ARG A 153 -8.32 11.88 11.43
CA ARG A 153 -7.07 12.40 10.86
C ARG A 153 -6.01 12.60 11.92
N GLU A 154 -6.33 13.27 13.04
CA GLU A 154 -5.42 13.48 14.15
C GLU A 154 -4.89 12.16 14.70
N LYS A 155 -5.77 11.17 14.91
CA LYS A 155 -5.39 9.83 15.36
C LYS A 155 -4.45 9.13 14.38
N VAL A 156 -4.76 9.17 13.10
CA VAL A 156 -3.94 8.55 12.05
C VAL A 156 -2.58 9.23 11.92
N ILE A 157 -2.52 10.56 11.91
CA ILE A 157 -1.25 11.30 11.85
C ILE A 157 -0.36 10.96 13.04
N ASN A 158 -0.89 11.00 14.25
CA ASN A 158 -0.14 10.66 15.46
C ASN A 158 0.41 9.22 15.40
N TYR A 159 -0.41 8.28 14.94
CA TYR A 159 0.03 6.90 14.76
C TYR A 159 1.15 6.78 13.72
N LEU A 160 0.99 7.40 12.55
CA LEU A 160 1.99 7.32 11.48
C LEU A 160 3.29 8.01 11.85
N GLN A 161 3.26 9.12 12.60
CA GLN A 161 4.46 9.78 13.13
C GLN A 161 5.25 8.84 14.06
N ASN A 162 4.56 8.11 14.91
CA ASN A 162 5.19 7.12 15.80
C ASN A 162 5.70 5.90 15.03
N LEU A 163 4.86 5.31 14.16
CA LEU A 163 5.22 4.13 13.37
C LEU A 163 6.44 4.40 12.47
N LEU A 164 6.47 5.56 11.81
CA LEU A 164 7.49 5.92 10.81
C LEU A 164 8.64 6.75 11.42
N ASN A 165 8.85 6.64 12.72
CA ASN A 165 10.09 7.05 13.36
C ASN A 165 11.19 6.04 13.02
N LEU A 166 11.90 6.29 11.92
CA LEU A 166 12.84 5.36 11.31
C LEU A 166 14.11 5.21 12.14
N ASN A 167 14.58 3.99 12.25
CA ASN A 167 15.91 3.71 12.79
C ASN A 167 17.02 4.02 11.74
N PRO A 168 18.31 4.05 12.14
CA PRO A 168 19.41 4.35 11.22
C PRO A 168 19.52 3.40 10.02
N GLN A 169 19.22 2.12 10.20
CA GLN A 169 19.29 1.12 9.13
C GLN A 169 18.15 1.32 8.10
N GLU A 170 16.94 1.60 8.56
CA GLU A 170 15.79 1.90 7.70
C GLU A 170 16.02 3.20 6.91
N GLN A 171 16.61 4.22 7.55
CA GLN A 171 16.97 5.46 6.89
C GLN A 171 18.06 5.23 5.84
N GLU A 172 19.07 4.40 6.15
CA GLU A 172 20.13 4.06 5.20
C GLU A 172 19.58 3.26 4.02
N PHE A 173 18.63 2.34 4.24
CA PHE A 173 17.96 1.67 3.13
C PHE A 173 17.34 2.65 2.14
N ILE A 174 16.58 3.63 2.63
CA ILE A 174 15.96 4.67 1.79
C ILE A 174 17.04 5.46 1.02
N ASN A 175 18.11 5.86 1.71
CA ASN A 175 19.20 6.62 1.11
C ASN A 175 19.90 5.83 -0.02
N GLN A 176 20.22 4.56 0.22
CA GLN A 176 20.86 3.70 -0.77
C GLN A 176 19.93 3.39 -1.94
N PHE A 177 18.66 3.11 -1.66
CA PHE A 177 17.66 2.89 -2.70
C PHE A 177 17.49 4.12 -3.61
N GLY A 178 17.46 5.32 -3.01
CA GLY A 178 17.44 6.59 -3.74
C GLY A 178 18.68 6.86 -4.60
N LYS A 179 19.82 6.20 -4.29
CA LYS A 179 21.03 6.20 -5.12
C LYS A 179 21.05 5.12 -6.19
N GLY A 180 20.06 4.23 -6.19
CA GLY A 180 19.99 3.08 -7.11
C GLY A 180 20.66 1.82 -6.58
N HIS A 181 20.95 1.73 -5.27
CA HIS A 181 21.50 0.55 -4.63
C HIS A 181 20.42 -0.17 -3.85
N PHE A 182 20.08 -1.38 -4.26
CA PHE A 182 19.11 -2.21 -3.56
C PHE A 182 19.82 -3.05 -2.50
N MET A 183 19.60 -2.72 -1.23
CA MET A 183 20.24 -3.34 -0.05
C MET A 183 19.16 -3.84 0.93
N PRO A 184 18.38 -4.88 0.57
CA PRO A 184 17.26 -5.36 1.41
C PRO A 184 17.68 -5.90 2.78
N GLU A 185 18.93 -6.30 2.96
CA GLU A 185 19.54 -6.71 4.23
C GLU A 185 19.52 -5.61 5.30
N LEU A 186 19.34 -4.35 4.92
CA LEU A 186 19.13 -3.24 5.88
C LEU A 186 17.74 -3.25 6.51
N LEU A 187 16.76 -3.93 5.89
CA LEU A 187 15.40 -4.04 6.39
C LEU A 187 15.06 -5.43 6.91
N PHE A 188 15.50 -6.47 6.20
CA PHE A 188 15.03 -7.84 6.41
C PHE A 188 16.19 -8.79 6.65
N ASP A 189 15.87 -9.91 7.28
CA ASP A 189 16.77 -11.02 7.54
C ASP A 189 16.08 -12.37 7.25
N GLY A 190 16.81 -13.46 7.39
CA GLY A 190 16.31 -14.83 7.24
C GLY A 190 15.55 -15.07 5.94
N ASP A 191 14.44 -15.81 6.05
CA ASP A 191 13.63 -16.22 4.89
C ASP A 191 12.99 -15.02 4.16
N ILE A 192 12.68 -13.95 4.88
CA ILE A 192 12.11 -12.73 4.27
C ILE A 192 13.15 -12.07 3.37
N LEU A 193 14.39 -11.96 3.82
CA LEU A 193 15.49 -11.43 2.99
C LEU A 193 15.67 -12.27 1.74
N GLU A 194 15.70 -13.60 1.87
CA GLU A 194 15.83 -14.51 0.73
C GLU A 194 14.70 -14.32 -0.30
N ASN A 195 13.49 -14.07 0.17
CA ASN A 195 12.33 -13.83 -0.70
C ASN A 195 12.41 -12.49 -1.44
N VAL A 196 12.93 -11.44 -0.81
CA VAL A 196 12.91 -10.08 -1.39
C VAL A 196 14.20 -9.68 -2.10
N LYS A 197 15.33 -10.36 -1.87
CA LYS A 197 16.63 -9.98 -2.46
C LYS A 197 16.64 -9.89 -3.99
N GLU A 198 15.77 -10.65 -4.64
CA GLU A 198 15.58 -10.66 -6.09
C GLU A 198 14.31 -9.92 -6.54
N HIS A 199 13.72 -9.05 -5.68
CA HIS A 199 12.44 -8.41 -5.97
C HIS A 199 12.49 -7.62 -7.30
N PRO A 200 11.71 -8.02 -8.33
CA PRO A 200 11.88 -7.50 -9.69
C PRO A 200 11.68 -5.99 -9.80
N MET A 201 10.66 -5.45 -9.10
CA MET A 201 10.35 -4.02 -9.14
C MET A 201 11.44 -3.20 -8.43
N ALA A 202 11.98 -3.70 -7.31
CA ALA A 202 13.05 -3.00 -6.59
C ALA A 202 14.31 -2.90 -7.45
N LYS A 203 14.74 -4.01 -8.06
CA LYS A 203 15.89 -4.06 -8.98
C LYS A 203 15.66 -3.15 -10.19
N TRP A 204 14.52 -3.26 -10.86
CA TRP A 204 14.20 -2.42 -12.00
C TRP A 204 14.27 -0.93 -11.67
N LYS A 205 13.75 -0.54 -10.51
CA LYS A 205 13.73 0.86 -10.08
C LYS A 205 15.12 1.38 -9.77
N CYS A 206 15.95 0.59 -9.12
CA CYS A 206 17.35 0.92 -8.87
C CYS A 206 18.15 1.06 -10.17
N ASP A 207 17.96 0.13 -11.11
CA ASP A 207 18.60 0.21 -12.43
C ASP A 207 18.21 1.46 -13.21
N LYS A 208 16.91 1.80 -13.20
CA LYS A 208 16.39 3.04 -13.80
C LYS A 208 17.03 4.28 -13.17
N THR A 209 17.15 4.31 -11.84
CA THR A 209 17.76 5.44 -11.12
C THR A 209 19.23 5.61 -11.50
N ARG A 210 19.99 4.52 -11.63
CA ARG A 210 21.41 4.57 -12.06
C ARG A 210 21.55 5.09 -13.47
N LYS A 211 20.73 4.62 -14.41
CA LYS A 211 20.74 5.08 -15.80
C LYS A 211 20.44 6.59 -15.92
N ASN A 212 19.41 7.07 -15.22
CA ASN A 212 19.06 8.48 -15.25
C ASN A 212 20.17 9.39 -14.66
N ARG A 213 20.96 8.89 -13.68
CA ARG A 213 22.09 9.65 -13.14
C ARG A 213 23.26 9.71 -14.12
N SER A 214 23.61 8.59 -14.75
CA SER A 214 24.69 8.57 -15.75
C SER A 214 24.41 9.46 -16.95
N GLU A 215 23.15 9.62 -17.32
CA GLU A 215 22.71 10.54 -18.40
C GLU A 215 22.74 12.02 -18.02
N GLN A 216 22.72 12.35 -16.72
CA GLN A 216 22.80 13.74 -16.21
C GLN A 216 24.24 14.19 -15.96
N GLU A 217 25.18 13.27 -15.87
CA GLU A 217 26.61 13.53 -15.65
C GLU A 217 27.42 13.59 -16.96
N CYS A 218 26.80 13.29 -18.11
CA CYS A 218 27.33 13.45 -19.46
C CYS A 218 26.83 14.74 -20.12
#